data_45bc79e6d8b13447a157c7db91cafa81
#
_entry.id   45bc79e6d8b13447a157c7db91cafa81
#
_cell.length_a   1.000
_cell.length_b   1.000
_cell.length_c   1.000
_cell.angle_alpha   90.00
_cell.angle_beta   90.00
_cell.angle_gamma   90.00
#
_symmetry.space_group_name_H-M   'P 1'
#
loop_
_entity.id
_entity.type
_entity.pdbx_description
1 polymer ?
#
loop_
_entity_poly.entity_id
_entity_poly.type
_entity_poly.pdbx_seq_one_letter_code
_entity_poly.pdbx_strand_id
1 'polypeptide(L)'
;VFHCKTVVIATGTYLGGRIFVGEVSYESGPDGIFPASFLGASLKKLGLPLRRFKTGTPARVLRNSIDYTDLEVQKGDEPPQPFSYETESLGENKVDCYISWTNDETKQIILENIHRSPLYAGKIEGIGPRYCPSFEDKIMRFKDKPRHQLFIEPCGLDTEEMYLQGMSSSLPEEVQLKFYHTIKGLENCVIMRPAYAIEYDCVDPTAMLATLEFKDFPNLFGAGQ
;
A
#
# COMPACT_ATOMS: atom_id res chain seq x y z
N VAL A 1 -20.74 25.02 -7.02
CA VAL A 1 -20.44 24.77 -8.45
C VAL A 1 -19.31 25.70 -8.85
N PHE A 2 -18.25 25.13 -9.44
CA PHE A 2 -17.12 25.88 -9.98
C PHE A 2 -17.23 25.88 -11.51
N HIS A 3 -17.08 27.05 -12.11
CA HIS A 3 -16.95 27.18 -13.56
C HIS A 3 -15.47 27.26 -13.93
N CYS A 4 -15.00 26.32 -14.72
CA CYS A 4 -13.60 26.21 -15.11
C CYS A 4 -13.47 25.84 -16.59
N LYS A 5 -12.32 26.11 -17.18
CA LYS A 5 -12.03 25.74 -18.58
C LYS A 5 -11.63 24.26 -18.69
N THR A 6 -10.95 23.74 -17.69
CA THR A 6 -10.43 22.35 -17.67
C THR A 6 -10.61 21.74 -16.29
N VAL A 7 -10.73 20.41 -16.26
CA VAL A 7 -10.77 19.60 -15.02
C VAL A 7 -9.72 18.50 -15.12
N VAL A 8 -8.97 18.27 -14.04
CA VAL A 8 -8.05 17.15 -13.91
C VAL A 8 -8.56 16.22 -12.81
N ILE A 9 -8.80 14.96 -13.16
CA ILE A 9 -9.15 13.90 -12.20
C ILE A 9 -7.83 13.29 -11.69
N ALA A 10 -7.58 13.39 -10.39
CA ALA A 10 -6.37 12.87 -9.73
C ALA A 10 -6.74 12.24 -8.39
N THR A 11 -7.60 11.22 -8.44
CA THR A 11 -8.27 10.64 -7.28
C THR A 11 -7.46 9.55 -6.55
N GLY A 12 -6.41 9.05 -7.17
CA GLY A 12 -5.61 7.96 -6.59
C GLY A 12 -6.49 6.78 -6.16
N THR A 13 -6.20 6.21 -5.00
CA THR A 13 -6.91 5.05 -4.44
C THR A 13 -8.19 5.40 -3.68
N TYR A 14 -8.63 6.67 -3.70
CA TYR A 14 -9.84 7.13 -3.00
C TYR A 14 -11.12 6.89 -3.79
N LEU A 15 -11.05 6.76 -5.13
CA LEU A 15 -12.24 6.66 -5.98
C LEU A 15 -12.97 5.33 -5.74
N GLY A 16 -14.15 5.39 -5.11
CA GLY A 16 -14.91 4.21 -4.75
C GLY A 16 -14.13 3.23 -3.87
N GLY A 17 -13.28 3.76 -2.96
CA GLY A 17 -12.38 2.97 -2.12
C GLY A 17 -13.11 2.03 -1.17
N ARG A 18 -12.62 0.79 -1.07
CA ARG A 18 -13.09 -0.23 -0.12
C ARG A 18 -11.92 -0.96 0.50
N ILE A 19 -11.84 -0.95 1.82
CA ILE A 19 -10.79 -1.60 2.60
C ILE A 19 -11.20 -3.02 2.97
N PHE A 20 -10.21 -3.91 3.02
CA PHE A 20 -10.34 -5.31 3.41
C PHE A 20 -9.28 -5.70 4.42
N VAL A 21 -9.70 -6.26 5.54
CA VAL A 21 -8.85 -6.87 6.58
C VAL A 21 -9.50 -8.19 6.99
N GLY A 22 -8.97 -9.30 6.55
CA GLY A 22 -9.57 -10.62 6.76
C GLY A 22 -11.00 -10.69 6.26
N GLU A 23 -11.89 -11.06 7.13
CA GLU A 23 -13.32 -11.22 6.85
C GLU A 23 -14.08 -9.89 6.77
N VAL A 24 -13.46 -8.80 7.26
CA VAL A 24 -14.08 -7.47 7.34
C VAL A 24 -13.80 -6.64 6.10
N SER A 25 -14.83 -5.96 5.59
CA SER A 25 -14.67 -4.97 4.54
C SER A 25 -15.63 -3.80 4.74
N TYR A 26 -15.16 -2.60 4.40
CA TYR A 26 -15.97 -1.38 4.55
C TYR A 26 -15.51 -0.30 3.55
N GLU A 27 -16.41 0.61 3.20
CA GLU A 27 -16.10 1.74 2.34
C GLU A 27 -15.19 2.72 3.10
N SER A 28 -14.00 2.97 2.56
CA SER A 28 -13.03 3.92 3.07
C SER A 28 -11.99 4.22 1.99
N GLY A 29 -11.41 5.41 2.04
CA GLY A 29 -10.13 5.71 1.42
C GLY A 29 -8.98 5.33 2.37
N PRO A 30 -7.72 5.54 1.96
CA PRO A 30 -6.55 5.37 2.80
C PRO A 30 -6.65 6.18 4.10
N ASP A 31 -6.02 5.67 5.17
CA ASP A 31 -5.87 6.36 6.47
C ASP A 31 -7.18 6.84 7.12
N GLY A 32 -8.30 6.14 6.86
CA GLY A 32 -9.61 6.46 7.43
C GLY A 32 -10.31 7.68 6.79
N ILE A 33 -9.78 8.21 5.70
CA ILE A 33 -10.41 9.30 4.95
C ILE A 33 -11.60 8.74 4.14
N PHE A 34 -12.66 9.50 4.00
CA PHE A 34 -13.84 9.07 3.25
C PHE A 34 -13.52 8.74 1.80
N PRO A 35 -14.10 7.66 1.24
CA PRO A 35 -13.94 7.31 -0.16
C PRO A 35 -14.75 8.27 -1.05
N ALA A 36 -14.28 8.50 -2.27
CA ALA A 36 -14.98 9.28 -3.26
C ALA A 36 -16.02 8.44 -4.04
N SER A 37 -16.94 7.77 -3.32
CA SER A 37 -17.94 6.86 -3.91
C SER A 37 -18.92 7.57 -4.82
N PHE A 38 -19.40 8.76 -4.43
CA PHE A 38 -20.30 9.55 -5.26
C PHE A 38 -19.65 10.04 -6.55
N LEU A 39 -18.35 10.37 -6.51
CA LEU A 39 -17.61 10.75 -7.72
C LEU A 39 -17.49 9.55 -8.66
N GLY A 40 -17.12 8.37 -8.15
CA GLY A 40 -17.06 7.14 -8.94
C GLY A 40 -18.38 6.83 -9.64
N ALA A 41 -19.50 6.92 -8.91
CA ALA A 41 -20.83 6.73 -9.47
C ALA A 41 -21.17 7.79 -10.56
N SER A 42 -20.79 9.06 -10.34
CA SER A 42 -20.97 10.15 -11.31
C SER A 42 -20.17 9.92 -12.58
N LEU A 43 -18.90 9.50 -12.47
CA LEU A 43 -18.05 9.23 -13.64
C LEU A 43 -18.59 8.04 -14.46
N LYS A 44 -19.06 6.99 -13.79
CA LYS A 44 -19.75 5.87 -14.45
C LYS A 44 -21.02 6.32 -15.18
N LYS A 45 -21.83 7.18 -14.56
CA LYS A 45 -23.04 7.74 -15.16
C LYS A 45 -22.76 8.63 -16.37
N LEU A 46 -21.63 9.34 -16.37
CA LEU A 46 -21.15 10.12 -17.51
C LEU A 46 -20.64 9.24 -18.66
N GLY A 47 -20.41 7.95 -18.44
CA GLY A 47 -19.91 7.02 -19.44
C GLY A 47 -18.39 6.89 -19.47
N LEU A 48 -17.66 7.40 -18.45
CA LEU A 48 -16.23 7.12 -18.36
C LEU A 48 -16.00 5.64 -18.07
N PRO A 49 -15.14 4.95 -18.83
CA PRO A 49 -14.80 3.55 -18.57
C PRO A 49 -13.91 3.48 -17.31
N LEU A 50 -14.42 2.82 -16.29
CA LEU A 50 -13.70 2.55 -15.06
C LEU A 50 -13.34 1.08 -14.95
N ARG A 51 -12.18 0.79 -14.37
CA ARG A 51 -11.71 -0.55 -13.98
C ARG A 51 -11.60 -0.61 -12.47
N ARG A 52 -11.63 -1.83 -11.94
CA ARG A 52 -11.41 -2.05 -10.52
C ARG A 52 -9.99 -2.53 -10.28
N PHE A 53 -9.22 -1.79 -9.46
CA PHE A 53 -7.87 -2.14 -9.05
C PHE A 53 -7.82 -2.46 -7.57
N LYS A 54 -6.79 -3.22 -7.20
CA LYS A 54 -6.47 -3.57 -5.82
C LYS A 54 -5.01 -3.25 -5.53
N THR A 55 -4.76 -2.55 -4.45
CA THR A 55 -3.43 -2.40 -3.87
C THR A 55 -3.48 -2.74 -2.38
N GLY A 56 -2.39 -2.52 -1.65
CA GLY A 56 -2.32 -2.76 -0.22
C GLY A 56 -1.26 -1.92 0.45
N THR A 57 -1.34 -1.85 1.76
CA THR A 57 -0.35 -1.21 2.60
C THR A 57 0.06 -2.15 3.73
N PRO A 58 1.31 -2.15 4.19
CA PRO A 58 1.74 -2.92 5.35
C PRO A 58 1.28 -2.27 6.66
N ALA A 59 1.43 -2.99 7.76
CA ALA A 59 1.16 -2.45 9.08
C ALA A 59 2.11 -1.30 9.43
N ARG A 60 1.64 -0.42 10.30
CA ARG A 60 2.45 0.53 11.05
C ARG A 60 2.57 0.01 12.47
N VAL A 61 3.78 -0.06 12.97
CA VAL A 61 4.08 -0.52 14.32
C VAL A 61 4.73 0.58 15.14
N LEU A 62 4.61 0.47 16.46
CA LEU A 62 5.13 1.45 17.39
C LEU A 62 6.66 1.35 17.47
N ARG A 63 7.38 2.46 17.25
CA ARG A 63 8.85 2.54 17.19
C ARG A 63 9.53 1.91 18.39
N ASN A 64 9.09 2.24 19.59
CA ASN A 64 9.70 1.76 20.83
C ASN A 64 9.31 0.32 21.21
N SER A 65 8.49 -0.35 20.42
CA SER A 65 8.19 -1.78 20.56
C SER A 65 9.08 -2.68 19.71
N ILE A 66 10.01 -2.10 18.94
CA ILE A 66 10.92 -2.81 18.05
C ILE A 66 12.27 -3.00 18.78
N ASP A 67 12.82 -4.18 18.71
CA ASP A 67 14.19 -4.47 19.16
C ASP A 67 15.17 -4.27 17.99
N TYR A 68 15.91 -3.18 18.01
CA TYR A 68 16.89 -2.84 16.97
C TYR A 68 18.27 -3.46 17.18
N THR A 69 18.52 -4.17 18.29
CA THR A 69 19.86 -4.59 18.74
C THR A 69 20.65 -5.32 17.68
N ASP A 70 19.98 -6.21 16.97
CA ASP A 70 20.64 -7.08 15.97
C ASP A 70 20.09 -6.87 14.55
N LEU A 71 19.43 -5.77 14.29
CA LEU A 71 18.93 -5.44 12.94
C LEU A 71 20.05 -4.81 12.12
N GLU A 72 20.08 -5.13 10.84
CA GLU A 72 20.96 -4.49 9.88
C GLU A 72 20.49 -3.06 9.62
N VAL A 73 21.38 -2.09 9.78
CA VAL A 73 21.07 -0.68 9.54
C VAL A 73 21.18 -0.38 8.04
N GLN A 74 20.11 0.13 7.46
CA GLN A 74 20.08 0.64 6.09
C GLN A 74 20.20 2.16 6.14
N LYS A 75 21.40 2.66 5.95
CA LYS A 75 21.67 4.11 5.87
C LYS A 75 21.17 4.68 4.53
N GLY A 76 20.90 5.98 4.52
CA GLY A 76 20.71 6.72 3.28
C GLY A 76 22.01 6.85 2.48
N ASP A 77 21.91 7.36 1.25
CA ASP A 77 23.07 7.57 0.37
C ASP A 77 24.10 8.51 1.01
N GLU A 78 25.39 8.21 0.83
CA GLU A 78 26.51 9.01 1.31
C GLU A 78 27.48 9.30 0.14
N PRO A 79 27.56 10.54 -0.39
CA PRO A 79 26.76 11.70 -0.01
C PRO A 79 25.30 11.60 -0.49
N PRO A 80 24.34 12.29 0.19
CA PRO A 80 22.94 12.32 -0.23
C PRO A 80 22.78 12.82 -1.66
N GLN A 81 21.89 12.19 -2.43
CA GLN A 81 21.61 12.56 -3.81
C GLN A 81 20.25 13.24 -3.93
N PRO A 82 20.16 14.44 -4.55
CA PRO A 82 18.90 15.12 -4.74
C PRO A 82 18.03 14.45 -5.80
N PHE A 83 16.72 14.42 -5.61
CA PHE A 83 15.76 13.98 -6.64
C PHE A 83 15.42 15.08 -7.65
N SER A 84 15.64 16.35 -7.29
CA SER A 84 15.40 17.51 -8.16
C SER A 84 16.71 18.14 -8.58
N TYR A 85 16.83 18.49 -9.85
CA TYR A 85 17.96 19.26 -10.39
C TYR A 85 18.03 20.69 -9.85
N GLU A 86 16.94 21.19 -9.27
CA GLU A 86 16.86 22.54 -8.66
C GLU A 86 17.32 22.56 -7.20
N THR A 87 17.60 21.39 -6.61
CA THR A 87 18.06 21.30 -5.23
C THR A 87 19.55 21.61 -5.18
N GLU A 88 19.91 22.76 -4.60
CA GLU A 88 21.31 23.22 -4.50
C GLU A 88 22.10 22.46 -3.42
N SER A 89 21.45 22.10 -2.31
CA SER A 89 22.08 21.36 -1.22
C SER A 89 21.06 20.48 -0.49
N LEU A 90 21.50 19.32 -0.06
CA LEU A 90 20.79 18.44 0.86
C LEU A 90 21.43 18.55 2.24
N GLY A 91 20.65 18.50 3.28
CA GLY A 91 21.17 18.31 4.63
C GLY A 91 21.71 16.89 4.83
N GLU A 92 22.16 16.61 6.05
CA GLU A 92 22.57 15.27 6.47
C GLU A 92 21.36 14.34 6.56
N ASN A 93 21.60 13.03 6.37
CA ASN A 93 20.59 11.99 6.67
C ASN A 93 20.24 12.05 8.16
N LYS A 94 18.93 12.15 8.47
CA LYS A 94 18.46 12.36 9.84
C LYS A 94 18.04 11.08 10.53
N VAL A 95 17.68 10.06 9.76
CA VAL A 95 17.16 8.77 10.24
C VAL A 95 17.68 7.65 9.37
N ASP A 96 17.85 6.49 9.97
CA ASP A 96 18.15 5.25 9.27
C ASP A 96 16.89 4.38 9.17
N CYS A 97 16.86 3.51 8.15
CA CYS A 97 15.95 2.39 8.07
C CYS A 97 16.65 1.13 8.58
N TYR A 98 15.88 0.07 8.77
CA TYR A 98 16.43 -1.21 9.24
C TYR A 98 15.93 -2.33 8.34
N ILE A 99 16.74 -3.37 8.21
CA ILE A 99 16.41 -4.58 7.44
C ILE A 99 16.16 -5.74 8.39
N SER A 100 15.08 -6.46 8.12
CA SER A 100 14.81 -7.75 8.73
C SER A 100 14.33 -8.75 7.68
N TRP A 101 14.12 -10.00 8.10
CA TRP A 101 13.80 -11.11 7.23
C TRP A 101 12.71 -11.97 7.84
N THR A 102 11.81 -12.42 7.00
CA THR A 102 10.84 -13.46 7.38
C THR A 102 11.54 -14.81 7.45
N ASN A 103 10.87 -15.81 8.03
CA ASN A 103 11.39 -17.17 8.22
C ASN A 103 10.30 -18.21 7.89
N ASP A 104 10.61 -19.49 8.10
CA ASP A 104 9.68 -20.58 7.80
C ASP A 104 8.43 -20.54 8.67
N GLU A 105 8.54 -20.09 9.95
CA GLU A 105 7.38 -19.94 10.83
C GLU A 105 6.44 -18.84 10.33
N THR A 106 7.00 -17.70 9.90
CA THR A 106 6.23 -16.62 9.22
C THR A 106 5.43 -17.17 8.05
N LYS A 107 6.11 -17.96 7.20
CA LYS A 107 5.51 -18.58 6.02
C LYS A 107 4.40 -19.56 6.40
N GLN A 108 4.64 -20.40 7.40
CA GLN A 108 3.68 -21.40 7.88
C GLN A 108 2.38 -20.76 8.37
N ILE A 109 2.49 -19.73 9.22
CA ILE A 109 1.33 -19.00 9.73
C ILE A 109 0.47 -18.43 8.59
N ILE A 110 1.11 -17.88 7.55
CA ILE A 110 0.40 -17.31 6.40
C ILE A 110 -0.29 -18.42 5.60
N LEU A 111 0.38 -19.54 5.33
CA LEU A 111 -0.20 -20.66 4.58
C LEU A 111 -1.41 -21.27 5.30
N GLU A 112 -1.35 -21.42 6.61
CA GLU A 112 -2.47 -21.93 7.42
C GLU A 112 -3.70 -21.02 7.38
N ASN A 113 -3.48 -19.70 7.21
CA ASN A 113 -4.53 -18.70 7.20
C ASN A 113 -4.85 -18.13 5.79
N ILE A 114 -4.27 -18.69 4.73
CA ILE A 114 -4.43 -18.16 3.36
C ILE A 114 -5.89 -18.07 2.92
N HIS A 115 -6.73 -19.02 3.37
CA HIS A 115 -8.16 -19.07 3.09
C HIS A 115 -8.95 -17.89 3.68
N ARG A 116 -8.37 -17.18 4.65
CA ARG A 116 -8.94 -15.99 5.31
C ARG A 116 -8.53 -14.68 4.61
N SER A 117 -7.59 -14.75 3.66
CA SER A 117 -7.26 -13.59 2.83
C SER A 117 -8.41 -13.26 1.88
N PRO A 118 -8.91 -12.02 1.86
CA PRO A 118 -10.00 -11.60 0.97
C PRO A 118 -9.70 -11.87 -0.52
N LEU A 119 -8.42 -11.80 -0.91
CA LEU A 119 -7.99 -12.10 -2.26
C LEU A 119 -8.21 -13.59 -2.60
N TYR A 120 -7.78 -14.49 -1.72
CA TYR A 120 -7.88 -15.94 -1.92
C TYR A 120 -9.29 -16.48 -1.61
N ALA A 121 -10.06 -15.76 -0.82
CA ALA A 121 -11.48 -16.06 -0.58
C ALA A 121 -12.41 -15.52 -1.68
N GLY A 122 -11.88 -14.90 -2.75
CA GLY A 122 -12.67 -14.39 -3.88
C GLY A 122 -13.55 -13.18 -3.55
N LYS A 123 -13.22 -12.43 -2.47
CA LYS A 123 -13.97 -11.22 -2.06
C LYS A 123 -13.46 -9.95 -2.77
N ILE A 124 -12.23 -9.96 -3.24
CA ILE A 124 -11.59 -8.88 -4.00
C ILE A 124 -11.76 -9.17 -5.48
N GLU A 125 -12.39 -8.28 -6.21
CA GLU A 125 -12.61 -8.37 -7.67
C GLU A 125 -11.49 -7.64 -8.44
N GLY A 126 -10.89 -6.63 -7.83
CA GLY A 126 -9.87 -5.77 -8.41
C GLY A 126 -8.57 -6.51 -8.74
N ILE A 127 -7.99 -6.16 -9.89
CA ILE A 127 -6.69 -6.69 -10.32
C ILE A 127 -5.59 -5.88 -9.66
N GLY A 128 -4.61 -6.54 -9.05
CA GLY A 128 -3.42 -5.87 -8.53
C GLY A 128 -2.56 -5.31 -9.64
N PRO A 129 -2.02 -4.08 -9.51
CA PRO A 129 -0.98 -3.57 -10.40
C PRO A 129 0.23 -4.53 -10.40
N ARG A 130 0.99 -4.53 -11.52
CA ARG A 130 2.06 -5.51 -11.75
C ARG A 130 3.06 -5.65 -10.59
N TYR A 131 3.38 -4.56 -9.91
CA TYR A 131 4.43 -4.51 -8.87
C TYR A 131 3.89 -4.33 -7.45
N CYS A 132 2.63 -4.65 -7.20
CA CYS A 132 2.02 -4.58 -5.87
C CYS A 132 1.45 -5.94 -5.39
N PRO A 133 2.28 -7.00 -5.29
CA PRO A 133 1.84 -8.24 -4.68
C PRO A 133 1.69 -8.03 -3.18
N SER A 134 0.64 -8.58 -2.58
CA SER A 134 0.57 -8.73 -1.12
C SER A 134 1.64 -9.72 -0.64
N PHE A 135 1.87 -9.75 0.67
CA PHE A 135 2.86 -10.70 1.20
C PHE A 135 2.37 -12.15 1.02
N GLU A 136 1.08 -12.40 1.13
CA GLU A 136 0.46 -13.68 0.80
C GLU A 136 0.75 -14.09 -0.66
N ASP A 137 0.66 -13.14 -1.60
CA ASP A 137 1.01 -13.39 -3.00
C ASP A 137 2.48 -13.77 -3.18
N LYS A 138 3.38 -13.10 -2.44
CA LYS A 138 4.81 -13.44 -2.49
C LYS A 138 5.06 -14.87 -2.01
N ILE A 139 4.45 -15.27 -0.91
CA ILE A 139 4.54 -16.63 -0.36
C ILE A 139 4.00 -17.66 -1.36
N MET A 140 2.85 -17.39 -1.97
CA MET A 140 2.22 -18.32 -2.91
C MET A 140 2.97 -18.43 -4.25
N ARG A 141 3.55 -17.32 -4.74
CA ARG A 141 4.26 -17.30 -6.03
C ARG A 141 5.71 -17.79 -5.92
N PHE A 142 6.36 -17.52 -4.78
CA PHE A 142 7.78 -17.82 -4.56
C PHE A 142 7.95 -18.84 -3.43
N LYS A 143 7.31 -20.00 -3.59
CA LYS A 143 7.28 -21.08 -2.58
C LYS A 143 8.65 -21.58 -2.18
N ASP A 144 9.61 -21.57 -3.11
CA ASP A 144 10.96 -22.06 -2.91
C ASP A 144 11.89 -21.04 -2.22
N LYS A 145 11.44 -19.78 -2.03
CA LYS A 145 12.23 -18.80 -1.29
C LYS A 145 12.14 -19.08 0.21
N PRO A 146 13.29 -19.24 0.89
CA PRO A 146 13.32 -19.54 2.32
C PRO A 146 12.92 -18.34 3.17
N ARG A 147 13.13 -17.12 2.66
CA ARG A 147 12.84 -15.88 3.39
C ARG A 147 12.59 -14.73 2.42
N HIS A 148 11.89 -13.70 2.90
CA HIS A 148 11.66 -12.45 2.21
C HIS A 148 12.20 -11.30 3.06
N GLN A 149 12.84 -10.34 2.40
CA GLN A 149 13.32 -9.12 3.04
C GLN A 149 12.16 -8.18 3.32
N LEU A 150 12.25 -7.47 4.43
CA LEU A 150 11.43 -6.31 4.74
C LEU A 150 12.30 -5.16 5.24
N PHE A 151 11.81 -3.94 5.05
CA PHE A 151 12.41 -2.74 5.61
C PHE A 151 11.51 -2.20 6.71
N ILE A 152 12.12 -1.71 7.77
CA ILE A 152 11.47 -1.04 8.88
C ILE A 152 11.83 0.44 8.74
N GLU A 153 10.86 1.24 8.33
CA GLU A 153 11.05 2.61 7.87
C GLU A 153 10.27 3.59 8.74
N PRO A 154 10.87 4.71 9.19
CA PRO A 154 10.12 5.72 9.93
C PRO A 154 9.11 6.43 9.02
N CYS A 155 7.86 6.58 9.47
CA CYS A 155 6.84 7.33 8.72
C CYS A 155 7.07 8.85 8.74
N GLY A 156 7.95 9.33 9.61
CA GLY A 156 8.31 10.73 9.75
C GLY A 156 9.23 10.97 10.95
N LEU A 157 9.70 12.21 11.10
CA LEU A 157 10.59 12.58 12.21
C LEU A 157 9.83 12.74 13.53
N ASP A 158 8.57 13.16 13.45
CA ASP A 158 7.73 13.56 14.60
C ASP A 158 6.62 12.51 14.88
N THR A 159 6.82 11.25 14.46
CA THR A 159 5.87 10.17 14.70
C THR A 159 6.56 8.93 15.25
N GLU A 160 5.83 8.18 16.07
CA GLU A 160 6.24 6.87 16.56
C GLU A 160 5.87 5.72 15.60
N GLU A 161 5.28 6.03 14.44
CA GLU A 161 4.90 5.02 13.46
C GLU A 161 6.10 4.55 12.63
N MET A 162 6.31 3.24 12.59
CA MET A 162 7.28 2.57 11.70
C MET A 162 6.53 1.73 10.68
N TYR A 163 6.89 1.89 9.41
CA TYR A 163 6.29 1.24 8.25
C TYR A 163 7.04 -0.05 7.92
N LEU A 164 6.33 -1.16 7.81
CA LEU A 164 6.93 -2.46 7.51
C LEU A 164 6.91 -2.74 6.00
N GLN A 165 7.76 -2.04 5.25
CA GLN A 165 7.83 -2.13 3.80
C GLN A 165 8.11 -3.56 3.32
N GLY A 166 7.29 -4.03 2.38
CA GLY A 166 7.37 -5.38 1.84
C GLY A 166 6.38 -6.37 2.43
N MET A 167 5.66 -5.98 3.52
CA MET A 167 4.75 -6.83 4.29
C MET A 167 3.28 -6.45 4.13
N SER A 168 2.88 -5.84 2.98
CA SER A 168 1.47 -5.55 2.70
C SER A 168 0.64 -6.84 2.77
N SER A 169 -0.42 -6.84 3.54
CA SER A 169 -1.26 -8.01 3.78
C SER A 169 -2.72 -7.61 3.94
N SER A 170 -3.62 -8.52 3.59
CA SER A 170 -5.05 -8.40 3.87
C SER A 170 -5.56 -9.44 4.85
N LEU A 171 -4.68 -10.22 5.45
CA LEU A 171 -5.03 -11.18 6.50
C LEU A 171 -5.61 -10.48 7.74
N PRO A 172 -6.41 -11.19 8.56
CA PRO A 172 -6.93 -10.64 9.81
C PRO A 172 -5.83 -10.11 10.73
N GLU A 173 -6.13 -9.07 11.51
CA GLU A 173 -5.16 -8.39 12.39
C GLU A 173 -4.47 -9.34 13.36
N GLU A 174 -5.20 -10.29 13.96
CA GLU A 174 -4.61 -11.28 14.87
C GLU A 174 -3.66 -12.26 14.18
N VAL A 175 -3.84 -12.50 12.87
CA VAL A 175 -2.90 -13.28 12.06
C VAL A 175 -1.68 -12.45 11.71
N GLN A 176 -1.88 -11.16 11.40
CA GLN A 176 -0.79 -10.22 11.16
C GLN A 176 0.13 -10.15 12.38
N LEU A 177 -0.42 -9.96 13.57
CA LEU A 177 0.34 -9.92 14.81
C LEU A 177 1.16 -11.20 15.01
N LYS A 178 0.54 -12.37 14.80
CA LYS A 178 1.22 -13.67 14.94
C LYS A 178 2.43 -13.78 14.01
N PHE A 179 2.29 -13.46 12.72
CA PHE A 179 3.42 -13.59 11.81
C PHE A 179 4.47 -12.48 11.99
N TYR A 180 4.10 -11.26 12.42
CA TYR A 180 5.11 -10.26 12.77
C TYR A 180 5.96 -10.70 13.96
N HIS A 181 5.37 -11.31 14.98
CA HIS A 181 6.09 -11.78 16.15
C HIS A 181 7.06 -12.94 15.87
N THR A 182 7.06 -13.53 14.68
CA THR A 182 8.09 -14.49 14.25
C THR A 182 9.32 -13.84 13.64
N ILE A 183 9.28 -12.53 13.40
CA ILE A 183 10.31 -11.80 12.64
C ILE A 183 11.26 -11.14 13.64
N LYS A 184 12.58 -11.29 13.38
CA LYS A 184 13.61 -10.72 14.23
C LYS A 184 13.46 -9.22 14.38
N GLY A 185 13.47 -8.74 15.63
CA GLY A 185 13.24 -7.33 16.00
C GLY A 185 11.78 -6.95 16.15
N LEU A 186 10.84 -7.80 15.72
CA LEU A 186 9.39 -7.56 15.81
C LEU A 186 8.69 -8.50 16.80
N GLU A 187 9.40 -9.28 17.58
CA GLU A 187 8.86 -10.31 18.48
C GLU A 187 7.85 -9.75 19.50
N ASN A 188 8.00 -8.48 19.85
CA ASN A 188 7.14 -7.78 20.80
C ASN A 188 6.50 -6.53 20.18
N CYS A 189 6.46 -6.43 18.85
CA CYS A 189 5.95 -5.23 18.19
C CYS A 189 4.46 -5.01 18.48
N VAL A 190 4.10 -3.74 18.63
CA VAL A 190 2.72 -3.29 18.82
C VAL A 190 2.21 -2.70 17.51
N ILE A 191 1.15 -3.28 16.95
CA ILE A 191 0.51 -2.76 15.75
C ILE A 191 -0.27 -1.48 16.13
N MET A 192 0.08 -0.36 15.53
CA MET A 192 -0.65 0.90 15.61
C MET A 192 -1.76 0.96 14.56
N ARG A 193 -1.48 0.44 13.37
CA ARG A 193 -2.44 0.31 12.26
C ARG A 193 -2.19 -1.01 11.54
N PRO A 194 -3.20 -1.88 11.39
CA PRO A 194 -3.02 -3.13 10.68
C PRO A 194 -2.76 -2.89 9.17
N ALA A 195 -2.12 -3.85 8.54
CA ALA A 195 -2.06 -3.92 7.09
C ALA A 195 -3.47 -4.14 6.52
N TYR A 196 -3.72 -3.63 5.32
CA TYR A 196 -4.99 -3.83 4.62
C TYR A 196 -4.82 -3.89 3.10
N ALA A 197 -5.76 -4.51 2.42
CA ALA A 197 -5.94 -4.28 0.99
C ALA A 197 -6.99 -3.19 0.78
N ILE A 198 -6.81 -2.41 -0.29
CA ILE A 198 -7.82 -1.46 -0.75
C ILE A 198 -8.15 -1.75 -2.22
N GLU A 199 -9.43 -1.87 -2.51
CA GLU A 199 -10.00 -1.84 -3.85
C GLU A 199 -10.48 -0.44 -4.17
N TYR A 200 -10.28 0.01 -5.42
CA TYR A 200 -10.68 1.33 -5.86
C TYR A 200 -10.98 1.36 -7.35
N ASP A 201 -11.78 2.32 -7.77
CA ASP A 201 -12.04 2.56 -9.18
C ASP A 201 -10.85 3.30 -9.80
N CYS A 202 -10.44 2.89 -10.99
CA CYS A 202 -9.41 3.52 -11.80
C CYS A 202 -9.97 3.80 -13.18
N VAL A 203 -9.68 4.96 -13.74
CA VAL A 203 -10.04 5.24 -15.12
C VAL A 203 -9.26 4.33 -16.06
N ASP A 204 -9.93 3.81 -17.10
CA ASP A 204 -9.24 3.05 -18.14
C ASP A 204 -8.29 3.98 -18.91
N PRO A 205 -6.96 3.80 -18.84
CA PRO A 205 -6.01 4.69 -19.51
C PRO A 205 -6.16 4.67 -21.03
N THR A 206 -6.76 3.65 -21.60
CA THR A 206 -7.02 3.59 -23.06
C THR A 206 -8.11 4.53 -23.51
N ALA A 207 -8.89 5.11 -22.59
CA ALA A 207 -9.88 6.15 -22.86
C ALA A 207 -9.27 7.54 -23.03
N MET A 208 -7.96 7.69 -22.78
CA MET A 208 -7.26 8.97 -22.89
C MET A 208 -6.41 9.06 -24.16
N LEU A 209 -6.19 10.29 -24.61
CA LEU A 209 -5.20 10.64 -25.61
C LEU A 209 -3.79 10.66 -24.97
N ALA A 210 -2.74 10.80 -25.78
CA ALA A 210 -1.37 10.96 -25.27
C ALA A 210 -1.18 12.26 -24.44
N THR A 211 -2.07 13.21 -24.57
CA THR A 211 -2.15 14.44 -23.75
C THR A 211 -2.79 14.22 -22.39
N LEU A 212 -3.25 13.01 -22.09
CA LEU A 212 -4.05 12.62 -20.91
C LEU A 212 -5.46 13.21 -20.89
N GLU A 213 -5.91 13.84 -21.97
CA GLU A 213 -7.29 14.26 -22.17
C GLU A 213 -8.17 13.05 -22.52
N PHE A 214 -9.39 12.99 -21.98
CA PHE A 214 -10.34 11.94 -22.33
C PHE A 214 -10.87 12.13 -23.76
N LYS A 215 -10.84 11.05 -24.54
CA LYS A 215 -11.24 11.07 -25.96
C LYS A 215 -12.66 11.61 -26.19
N ASP A 216 -13.58 11.23 -25.31
CA ASP A 216 -15.00 11.54 -25.43
C ASP A 216 -15.44 12.73 -24.55
N PHE A 217 -14.52 13.33 -23.79
CA PHE A 217 -14.80 14.43 -22.86
C PHE A 217 -13.75 15.55 -23.01
N PRO A 218 -13.95 16.47 -23.94
CA PRO A 218 -13.04 17.61 -24.15
C PRO A 218 -12.82 18.39 -22.84
N ASN A 219 -11.60 18.81 -22.60
CA ASN A 219 -11.15 19.55 -21.40
C ASN A 219 -11.23 18.78 -20.08
N LEU A 220 -11.48 17.48 -20.12
CA LEU A 220 -11.35 16.59 -18.97
C LEU A 220 -10.07 15.76 -19.10
N PHE A 221 -9.23 15.78 -18.08
CA PHE A 221 -7.93 15.13 -18.06
C PHE A 221 -7.84 14.14 -16.89
N GLY A 222 -7.03 13.11 -17.04
CA GLY A 222 -6.67 12.18 -15.95
C GLY A 222 -5.21 12.32 -15.56
N ALA A 223 -4.90 12.25 -14.26
CA ALA A 223 -3.55 12.24 -13.75
C ALA A 223 -3.40 11.15 -12.66
N GLY A 224 -2.44 10.24 -12.83
CA GLY A 224 -2.25 9.08 -11.96
C GLY A 224 -3.26 7.96 -12.27
N GLN A 225 -3.65 7.24 -11.22
CA GLN A 225 -4.61 6.13 -11.28
C GLN A 225 -6.01 6.56 -10.84
#